data_43001652b42121c89a55b4fd04733fbb
#
_entry.id   43001652b42121c89a55b4fd04733fbb
#
_cell.length_a   1.000
_cell.length_b   1.000
_cell.length_c   1.000
_cell.angle_alpha   90.00
_cell.angle_beta   90.00
_cell.angle_gamma   90.00
#
_symmetry.space_group_name_H-M   'P 1'
#
loop_
_entity.id
_entity.type
_entity.pdbx_description
1 polymer ?
#
loop_
_entity_poly.entity_id
_entity_poly.type
_entity_poly.pdbx_seq_one_letter_code
_entity_poly.pdbx_strand_id
1 'polypeptide(L)'
;MLHLHPLMFVGTGSDVGKSVIAAGFCRIFLQDGYHPAPFKAQNMSLNSYATPDGLEIGRAQAVQAEAAGIPCHTDMNPILLKPQSDHTSQIVLNGKPVGNQSAGSYFRQEGREELRQEVYQAFDRLASIYNPIVMEGAGSVSEINLREIDLVNMPMAMYAKADVILVADIDRGGVFASVYGSIMLMTEEERQHVKGIIINKFRGDIELFKEGVKIIEDLCHVPVLGVVPYFTDIHIEEEDSVSLSQKSKVKSLNSKVNVAVVLLRHMSNFTDFDVLEQDARVHLFYTNNPADIDEAEIVILPGSKSTIDDLYHLRRNGMAEAIVKAHRRGTTVLGICGGYQMMGQSVEDPDGIEGDITNMPGLGLLPIHTTITKEKTTRQVTFEFNGQKCQGYEIHQGVSDTDEAILMADHCIGTYIHGILDNAPFVDYLLRPYADKVNTEESFDYQAFKEQQYDRLADYLRRYVDIPAVYRILGNKV
;
A
#
# COMPACT_ATOMS: atom_id res chain seq x y z
N MET A 1 -27.41 14.15 10.15
CA MET A 1 -26.31 13.94 11.10
C MET A 1 -25.61 15.27 11.36
N LEU A 2 -24.95 15.42 12.51
CA LEU A 2 -24.12 16.59 12.80
C LEU A 2 -22.92 16.59 11.86
N HIS A 3 -22.49 17.75 11.42
CA HIS A 3 -21.26 17.90 10.64
C HIS A 3 -20.07 17.82 11.60
N LEU A 4 -19.18 16.87 11.38
CA LEU A 4 -17.97 16.68 12.17
C LEU A 4 -16.79 17.44 11.55
N HIS A 5 -15.89 17.94 12.39
CA HIS A 5 -14.61 18.46 11.91
C HIS A 5 -13.78 17.34 11.23
N PRO A 6 -12.89 17.65 10.30
CA PRO A 6 -11.92 16.69 9.80
C PRO A 6 -11.04 16.18 10.94
N LEU A 7 -10.74 14.87 10.92
CA LEU A 7 -9.86 14.20 11.88
C LEU A 7 -8.54 13.87 11.21
N MET A 8 -7.42 14.29 11.80
CA MET A 8 -6.11 14.02 11.23
C MET A 8 -5.21 13.21 12.16
N PHE A 9 -4.65 12.13 11.64
CA PHE A 9 -3.63 11.33 12.32
C PHE A 9 -2.24 11.74 11.84
N VAL A 10 -1.43 12.31 12.74
CA VAL A 10 0.00 12.58 12.51
C VAL A 10 0.85 11.65 13.37
N GLY A 11 2.10 11.43 13.01
CA GLY A 11 2.96 10.46 13.69
C GLY A 11 4.19 11.06 14.33
N THR A 12 4.70 10.42 15.38
CA THR A 12 6.03 10.69 15.92
C THR A 12 7.15 10.14 15.02
N GLY A 13 6.81 9.38 13.98
CA GLY A 13 7.73 8.78 13.02
C GLY A 13 7.01 8.07 11.89
N SER A 14 7.79 7.47 10.99
CA SER A 14 7.28 6.49 10.02
C SER A 14 6.85 5.21 10.74
N ASP A 15 5.98 4.41 10.12
CA ASP A 15 5.51 3.09 10.59
C ASP A 15 4.87 3.06 11.99
N VAL A 16 4.50 4.19 12.56
CA VAL A 16 3.82 4.22 13.87
C VAL A 16 2.38 3.69 13.82
N GLY A 17 1.86 3.39 12.62
CA GLY A 17 0.53 2.80 12.40
C GLY A 17 -0.56 3.80 12.04
N LYS A 18 -0.21 5.00 11.54
CA LYS A 18 -1.19 6.03 11.10
C LYS A 18 -2.20 5.49 10.11
N SER A 19 -1.73 4.80 9.05
CA SER A 19 -2.57 4.33 7.95
C SER A 19 -3.60 3.30 8.41
N VAL A 20 -3.20 2.38 9.29
CA VAL A 20 -4.09 1.37 9.86
C VAL A 20 -5.14 2.01 10.78
N ILE A 21 -4.71 2.96 11.63
CA ILE A 21 -5.64 3.70 12.51
C ILE A 21 -6.63 4.51 11.66
N ALA A 22 -6.16 5.19 10.60
CA ALA A 22 -7.02 5.94 9.70
C ALA A 22 -8.05 5.03 9.00
N ALA A 23 -7.65 3.86 8.50
CA ALA A 23 -8.55 2.87 7.92
C ALA A 23 -9.62 2.41 8.93
N GLY A 24 -9.21 2.13 10.17
CA GLY A 24 -10.14 1.75 11.23
C GLY A 24 -11.13 2.86 11.58
N PHE A 25 -10.71 4.13 11.59
CA PHE A 25 -11.62 5.25 11.80
C PHE A 25 -12.54 5.50 10.60
N CYS A 26 -12.09 5.28 9.37
CA CYS A 26 -12.99 5.26 8.22
C CYS A 26 -14.11 4.24 8.42
N ARG A 27 -13.77 3.02 8.87
CA ARG A 27 -14.76 1.97 9.14
C ARG A 27 -15.67 2.30 10.31
N ILE A 28 -15.14 2.85 11.41
CA ILE A 28 -15.93 3.29 12.57
C ILE A 28 -16.98 4.32 12.16
N PHE A 29 -16.59 5.36 11.43
CA PHE A 29 -17.53 6.40 10.99
C PHE A 29 -18.57 5.85 10.02
N LEU A 30 -18.21 4.94 9.13
CA LEU A 30 -19.16 4.25 8.26
C LEU A 30 -20.20 3.47 9.06
N GLN A 31 -19.74 2.64 10.01
CA GLN A 31 -20.63 1.84 10.88
C GLN A 31 -21.56 2.71 11.73
N ASP A 32 -21.11 3.89 12.15
CA ASP A 32 -21.89 4.85 12.92
C ASP A 32 -22.81 5.71 12.03
N GLY A 33 -22.87 5.39 10.72
CA GLY A 33 -23.81 5.95 9.77
C GLY A 33 -23.36 7.27 9.13
N TYR A 34 -22.10 7.69 9.31
CA TYR A 34 -21.52 8.81 8.58
C TYR A 34 -21.13 8.39 7.15
N HIS A 35 -20.71 9.37 6.36
CA HIS A 35 -20.21 9.15 4.99
C HIS A 35 -18.75 9.64 4.91
N PRO A 36 -17.80 8.89 5.52
CA PRO A 36 -16.41 9.32 5.61
C PRO A 36 -15.67 9.17 4.29
N ALA A 37 -14.58 9.94 4.14
CA ALA A 37 -13.59 9.69 3.12
C ALA A 37 -12.17 9.86 3.67
N PRO A 38 -11.18 9.07 3.22
CA PRO A 38 -9.78 9.27 3.58
C PRO A 38 -9.18 10.43 2.81
N PHE A 39 -8.11 11.03 3.37
CA PHE A 39 -7.30 12.04 2.68
C PHE A 39 -5.84 12.00 3.12
N LYS A 40 -4.92 11.92 2.17
CA LYS A 40 -3.49 12.09 2.40
C LYS A 40 -2.93 12.99 1.29
N ALA A 41 -2.54 14.20 1.65
CA ALA A 41 -2.12 15.23 0.70
C ALA A 41 -1.02 14.77 -0.25
N GLN A 42 -0.03 14.07 0.28
CA GLN A 42 1.07 13.47 -0.47
C GLN A 42 1.38 12.08 0.08
N ASN A 43 1.54 11.12 -0.81
CA ASN A 43 2.03 9.79 -0.48
C ASN A 43 3.31 9.45 -1.22
N MET A 44 4.15 8.59 -0.66
CA MET A 44 5.34 8.05 -1.32
C MET A 44 5.26 6.54 -1.27
N SER A 45 4.95 5.90 -2.40
CA SER A 45 4.78 4.45 -2.47
C SER A 45 4.96 3.92 -3.87
N LEU A 46 5.47 2.70 -4.01
CA LEU A 46 5.45 1.92 -5.26
C LEU A 46 4.15 1.14 -5.43
N ASN A 47 3.34 1.04 -4.37
CA ASN A 47 2.02 0.43 -4.45
C ASN A 47 0.99 1.46 -4.85
N SER A 48 0.32 1.20 -5.94
CA SER A 48 -0.73 2.07 -6.46
C SER A 48 -1.93 1.26 -6.96
N TYR A 49 -3.04 1.95 -7.15
CA TYR A 49 -4.30 1.40 -7.57
C TYR A 49 -4.93 2.28 -8.65
N ALA A 50 -5.71 1.71 -9.55
CA ALA A 50 -6.45 2.48 -10.54
C ALA A 50 -7.82 2.88 -9.98
N THR A 51 -8.17 4.15 -10.05
CA THR A 51 -9.53 4.62 -9.71
C THR A 51 -10.54 4.15 -10.75
N PRO A 52 -11.86 4.20 -10.45
CA PRO A 52 -12.90 3.92 -11.45
C PRO A 52 -12.78 4.75 -12.73
N ASP A 53 -12.24 5.97 -12.63
CA ASP A 53 -12.05 6.88 -13.77
C ASP A 53 -10.74 6.60 -14.55
N GLY A 54 -9.99 5.55 -14.21
CA GLY A 54 -8.75 5.19 -14.87
C GLY A 54 -7.57 6.10 -14.52
N LEU A 55 -7.57 6.66 -13.32
CA LEU A 55 -6.49 7.48 -12.78
C LEU A 55 -5.74 6.73 -11.67
N GLU A 56 -4.53 7.15 -11.34
CA GLU A 56 -3.69 6.46 -10.36
C GLU A 56 -3.80 7.07 -8.96
N ILE A 57 -3.90 6.22 -7.94
CA ILE A 57 -3.92 6.61 -6.52
C ILE A 57 -2.99 5.69 -5.71
N GLY A 58 -2.49 6.16 -4.56
CA GLY A 58 -1.75 5.33 -3.61
C GLY A 58 -2.62 4.19 -3.06
N ARG A 59 -2.05 2.97 -2.93
CA ARG A 59 -2.81 1.79 -2.47
C ARG A 59 -3.39 2.00 -1.07
N ALA A 60 -2.65 2.61 -0.15
CA ALA A 60 -3.12 2.87 1.21
C ALA A 60 -4.44 3.68 1.24
N GLN A 61 -4.58 4.69 0.38
CA GLN A 61 -5.81 5.48 0.32
C GLN A 61 -6.95 4.74 -0.39
N ALA A 62 -6.64 3.81 -1.32
CA ALA A 62 -7.64 2.90 -1.87
C ALA A 62 -8.18 1.94 -0.79
N VAL A 63 -7.31 1.36 0.05
CA VAL A 63 -7.69 0.52 1.21
C VAL A 63 -8.54 1.30 2.22
N GLN A 64 -8.17 2.54 2.52
CA GLN A 64 -8.95 3.39 3.42
C GLN A 64 -10.32 3.76 2.83
N ALA A 65 -10.42 3.93 1.50
CA ALA A 65 -11.69 4.14 0.81
C ALA A 65 -12.56 2.87 0.84
N GLU A 66 -11.96 1.68 0.64
CA GLU A 66 -12.65 0.39 0.83
C GLU A 66 -13.20 0.27 2.25
N ALA A 67 -12.40 0.58 3.28
CA ALA A 67 -12.85 0.60 4.67
C ALA A 67 -13.99 1.61 4.93
N ALA A 68 -14.00 2.75 4.21
CA ALA A 68 -15.04 3.75 4.24
C ALA A 68 -16.30 3.35 3.42
N GLY A 69 -16.27 2.22 2.71
CA GLY A 69 -17.37 1.73 1.86
C GLY A 69 -17.63 2.59 0.62
N ILE A 70 -16.62 3.29 0.10
CA ILE A 70 -16.72 4.18 -1.06
C ILE A 70 -15.66 3.83 -2.11
N PRO A 71 -15.94 4.10 -3.40
CA PRO A 71 -14.91 3.98 -4.43
C PRO A 71 -13.80 5.01 -4.19
N CYS A 72 -12.56 4.62 -4.48
CA CYS A 72 -11.43 5.54 -4.35
C CYS A 72 -11.45 6.60 -5.47
N HIS A 73 -10.94 7.80 -5.14
CA HIS A 73 -10.83 8.95 -6.02
C HIS A 73 -9.50 9.66 -5.81
N THR A 74 -8.95 10.28 -6.85
CA THR A 74 -7.64 10.96 -6.79
C THR A 74 -7.59 12.12 -5.80
N ASP A 75 -8.73 12.76 -5.50
CA ASP A 75 -8.79 13.79 -4.45
C ASP A 75 -8.44 13.25 -3.06
N MET A 76 -8.51 11.94 -2.83
CA MET A 76 -8.07 11.31 -1.58
C MET A 76 -6.55 11.26 -1.43
N ASN A 77 -5.81 11.31 -2.56
CA ASN A 77 -4.36 11.37 -2.59
C ASN A 77 -3.89 12.15 -3.84
N PRO A 78 -3.95 13.49 -3.81
CA PRO A 78 -3.66 14.31 -4.99
C PRO A 78 -2.21 14.23 -5.46
N ILE A 79 -1.24 13.96 -4.56
CA ILE A 79 0.17 13.81 -4.92
C ILE A 79 0.65 12.41 -4.53
N LEU A 80 1.10 11.62 -5.52
CA LEU A 80 1.76 10.35 -5.29
C LEU A 80 3.18 10.40 -5.87
N LEU A 81 4.17 10.13 -5.03
CA LEU A 81 5.58 10.02 -5.41
C LEU A 81 5.95 8.56 -5.56
N LYS A 82 6.48 8.17 -6.72
CA LYS A 82 6.95 6.81 -7.00
C LYS A 82 8.47 6.82 -7.14
N PRO A 83 9.22 6.35 -6.13
CA PRO A 83 10.68 6.26 -6.22
C PRO A 83 11.11 5.44 -7.43
N GLN A 84 12.05 5.97 -8.24
CA GLN A 84 12.65 5.27 -9.38
C GLN A 84 14.11 4.91 -9.12
N SER A 85 14.79 5.74 -8.32
CA SER A 85 16.16 5.55 -7.87
C SER A 85 16.37 6.23 -6.52
N ASP A 86 17.56 6.14 -5.94
CA ASP A 86 17.93 6.81 -4.69
C ASP A 86 17.73 8.33 -4.73
N HIS A 87 17.66 8.93 -5.93
CA HIS A 87 17.65 10.38 -6.10
C HIS A 87 16.48 10.91 -6.94
N THR A 88 15.68 10.05 -7.54
CA THR A 88 14.60 10.46 -8.45
C THR A 88 13.28 9.79 -8.13
N SER A 89 12.19 10.54 -8.26
CA SER A 89 10.84 10.02 -8.14
C SER A 89 9.97 10.51 -9.31
N GLN A 90 9.12 9.63 -9.81
CA GLN A 90 8.03 10.03 -10.69
C GLN A 90 6.94 10.69 -9.85
N ILE A 91 6.51 11.88 -10.28
CA ILE A 91 5.39 12.59 -9.65
C ILE A 91 4.12 12.25 -10.41
N VAL A 92 3.13 11.80 -9.66
CA VAL A 92 1.74 11.62 -10.13
C VAL A 92 0.90 12.68 -9.43
N LEU A 93 0.33 13.61 -10.20
CA LEU A 93 -0.53 14.70 -9.71
C LEU A 93 -1.95 14.45 -10.19
N ASN A 94 -2.91 14.44 -9.25
CA ASN A 94 -4.31 14.14 -9.54
C ASN A 94 -4.48 12.89 -10.43
N GLY A 95 -3.69 11.86 -10.13
CA GLY A 95 -3.72 10.57 -10.82
C GLY A 95 -3.01 10.50 -12.18
N LYS A 96 -2.34 11.58 -12.63
CA LYS A 96 -1.62 11.62 -13.90
C LYS A 96 -0.13 11.86 -13.69
N PRO A 97 0.77 11.13 -14.37
CA PRO A 97 2.19 11.39 -14.30
C PRO A 97 2.50 12.76 -14.93
N VAL A 98 3.18 13.63 -14.18
CA VAL A 98 3.57 14.99 -14.64
C VAL A 98 5.07 15.12 -14.88
N GLY A 99 5.83 14.04 -14.70
CA GLY A 99 7.27 13.96 -14.99
C GLY A 99 8.07 13.34 -13.86
N ASN A 100 9.37 13.22 -14.12
CA ASN A 100 10.35 12.75 -13.16
C ASN A 100 11.10 13.95 -12.58
N GLN A 101 11.23 14.01 -11.26
CA GLN A 101 12.01 15.04 -10.59
C GLN A 101 13.02 14.42 -9.63
N SER A 102 14.20 15.06 -9.53
CA SER A 102 15.13 14.75 -8.46
C SER A 102 14.55 15.20 -7.12
N ALA A 103 14.87 14.50 -6.03
CA ALA A 103 14.48 14.91 -4.69
C ALA A 103 14.85 16.38 -4.45
N GLY A 104 16.08 16.80 -4.87
CA GLY A 104 16.53 18.19 -4.74
C GLY A 104 15.71 19.21 -5.54
N SER A 105 15.13 18.86 -6.69
CA SER A 105 14.25 19.76 -7.45
C SER A 105 12.84 19.79 -6.90
N TYR A 106 12.33 18.65 -6.48
CA TYR A 106 11.00 18.55 -5.87
C TYR A 106 10.90 19.32 -4.54
N PHE A 107 11.96 19.32 -3.73
CA PHE A 107 12.00 20.05 -2.46
C PHE A 107 12.41 21.51 -2.59
N ARG A 108 12.61 22.07 -3.81
CA ARG A 108 12.79 23.52 -4.00
C ARG A 108 11.46 24.25 -3.97
N GLN A 109 11.50 25.56 -3.63
CA GLN A 109 10.29 26.38 -3.48
C GLN A 109 9.53 26.63 -4.79
N GLU A 110 10.22 26.58 -5.95
CA GLU A 110 9.58 26.79 -7.26
C GLU A 110 8.56 25.70 -7.57
N GLY A 111 7.32 26.07 -7.86
CA GLY A 111 6.20 25.13 -8.12
C GLY A 111 5.51 24.56 -6.87
N ARG A 112 6.02 24.83 -5.68
CA ARG A 112 5.46 24.29 -4.44
C ARG A 112 4.11 24.90 -4.08
N GLU A 113 3.93 26.18 -4.37
CA GLU A 113 2.67 26.87 -4.12
C GLU A 113 1.56 26.34 -5.03
N GLU A 114 1.85 26.04 -6.29
CA GLU A 114 0.91 25.43 -7.22
C GLU A 114 0.49 24.03 -6.71
N LEU A 115 1.44 23.20 -6.28
CA LEU A 115 1.13 21.90 -5.68
C LEU A 115 0.27 22.03 -4.42
N ARG A 116 0.55 23.06 -3.58
CA ARG A 116 -0.26 23.33 -2.38
C ARG A 116 -1.70 23.69 -2.74
N GLN A 117 -1.89 24.52 -3.75
CA GLN A 117 -3.22 24.91 -4.22
C GLN A 117 -3.99 23.69 -4.78
N GLU A 118 -3.33 22.81 -5.54
CA GLU A 118 -3.93 21.57 -6.02
C GLU A 118 -4.38 20.66 -4.86
N VAL A 119 -3.55 20.52 -3.82
CA VAL A 119 -3.87 19.74 -2.62
C VAL A 119 -5.08 20.34 -1.89
N TYR A 120 -5.12 21.67 -1.72
CA TYR A 120 -6.23 22.34 -1.04
C TYR A 120 -7.53 22.21 -1.82
N GLN A 121 -7.51 22.39 -3.14
CA GLN A 121 -8.66 22.20 -3.99
C GLN A 121 -9.18 20.76 -3.98
N ALA A 122 -8.28 19.75 -3.97
CA ALA A 122 -8.67 18.36 -3.85
C ALA A 122 -9.38 18.08 -2.52
N PHE A 123 -8.84 18.61 -1.42
CA PHE A 123 -9.48 18.51 -0.11
C PHE A 123 -10.86 19.16 -0.09
N ASP A 124 -10.99 20.39 -0.62
CA ASP A 124 -12.26 21.12 -0.62
C ASP A 124 -13.33 20.39 -1.45
N ARG A 125 -12.96 19.83 -2.61
CA ARG A 125 -13.88 18.99 -3.41
C ARG A 125 -14.33 17.78 -2.60
N LEU A 126 -13.40 17.06 -1.96
CA LEU A 126 -13.71 15.88 -1.17
C LEU A 126 -14.59 16.21 0.05
N ALA A 127 -14.26 17.28 0.80
CA ALA A 127 -15.00 17.72 1.97
C ALA A 127 -16.41 18.27 1.65
N SER A 128 -16.65 18.66 0.39
CA SER A 128 -17.99 19.07 -0.06
C SER A 128 -18.97 17.89 -0.22
N ILE A 129 -18.43 16.66 -0.34
CA ILE A 129 -19.21 15.44 -0.62
C ILE A 129 -19.28 14.54 0.61
N TYR A 130 -18.17 14.42 1.36
CA TYR A 130 -17.99 13.45 2.44
C TYR A 130 -17.81 14.12 3.80
N ASN A 131 -18.28 13.46 4.86
CA ASN A 131 -18.11 13.91 6.22
C ASN A 131 -18.20 12.74 7.23
N PRO A 132 -17.22 12.63 8.16
CA PRO A 132 -16.00 13.43 8.26
C PRO A 132 -14.93 13.04 7.23
N ILE A 133 -13.94 13.93 7.02
CA ILE A 133 -12.72 13.56 6.32
C ILE A 133 -11.71 13.00 7.33
N VAL A 134 -11.21 11.80 7.08
CA VAL A 134 -10.17 11.14 7.88
C VAL A 134 -8.82 11.37 7.18
N MET A 135 -8.01 12.23 7.77
CA MET A 135 -6.75 12.68 7.18
C MET A 135 -5.55 11.93 7.78
N GLU A 136 -4.53 11.76 6.98
CA GLU A 136 -3.29 11.11 7.39
C GLU A 136 -2.08 11.97 7.03
N GLY A 137 -1.17 12.17 8.00
CA GLY A 137 0.14 12.78 7.79
C GLY A 137 1.17 11.79 7.22
N ALA A 138 2.33 12.28 6.85
CA ALA A 138 3.45 11.47 6.35
C ALA A 138 4.67 11.58 7.27
N GLY A 139 5.38 10.45 7.46
CA GLY A 139 6.60 10.42 8.27
C GLY A 139 6.39 10.90 9.70
N SER A 140 7.33 11.70 10.19
CA SER A 140 7.26 12.36 11.49
C SER A 140 6.75 13.80 11.36
N VAL A 141 5.85 14.21 12.24
CA VAL A 141 5.41 15.61 12.34
C VAL A 141 6.51 16.55 12.87
N SER A 142 7.58 15.99 13.40
CA SER A 142 8.71 16.72 13.99
C SER A 142 9.91 16.93 13.05
N GLU A 143 9.76 16.70 11.74
CA GLU A 143 10.77 16.99 10.72
C GLU A 143 10.87 18.51 10.48
N ILE A 144 11.42 19.25 11.46
CA ILE A 144 11.47 20.72 11.44
C ILE A 144 12.28 21.31 10.28
N ASN A 145 13.26 20.56 9.77
CA ASN A 145 14.03 20.90 8.57
C ASN A 145 13.21 20.90 7.28
N LEU A 146 12.04 20.21 7.28
CA LEU A 146 11.12 20.13 6.14
C LEU A 146 9.88 21.02 6.30
N ARG A 147 9.73 21.73 7.43
CA ARG A 147 8.51 22.46 7.79
C ARG A 147 8.03 23.44 6.71
N GLU A 148 8.94 24.22 6.13
CA GLU A 148 8.59 25.24 5.11
C GLU A 148 8.04 24.62 3.82
N ILE A 149 8.42 23.37 3.56
CA ILE A 149 8.06 22.64 2.36
C ILE A 149 7.02 21.52 2.62
N ASP A 150 6.63 21.35 3.86
CA ASP A 150 5.61 20.35 4.23
C ASP A 150 4.25 20.73 3.64
N LEU A 151 3.63 19.77 2.95
CA LEU A 151 2.28 19.87 2.38
C LEU A 151 1.30 18.90 3.08
N VAL A 152 1.78 18.06 4.00
CA VAL A 152 1.06 16.86 4.41
C VAL A 152 0.65 16.91 5.86
N ASN A 153 1.53 17.38 6.76
CA ASN A 153 1.28 17.33 8.20
C ASN A 153 0.55 18.59 8.70
N MET A 154 1.16 19.36 9.59
CA MET A 154 0.48 20.47 10.26
C MET A 154 -0.01 21.58 9.33
N PRO A 155 0.68 21.95 8.23
CA PRO A 155 0.13 22.94 7.31
C PRO A 155 -1.21 22.50 6.69
N MET A 156 -1.38 21.20 6.39
CA MET A 156 -2.63 20.66 5.87
C MET A 156 -3.70 20.59 6.97
N ALA A 157 -3.32 20.20 8.20
CA ALA A 157 -4.23 20.18 9.35
C ALA A 157 -4.82 21.58 9.64
N MET A 158 -3.96 22.60 9.58
CA MET A 158 -4.37 23.99 9.81
C MET A 158 -5.29 24.50 8.70
N TYR A 159 -4.97 24.21 7.43
CA TYR A 159 -5.85 24.57 6.30
C TYR A 159 -7.24 23.93 6.44
N ALA A 160 -7.28 22.64 6.71
CA ALA A 160 -8.52 21.87 6.87
C ALA A 160 -9.26 22.19 8.17
N LYS A 161 -8.66 22.96 9.09
CA LYS A 161 -9.13 23.15 10.47
C LYS A 161 -9.41 21.82 11.17
N ALA A 162 -8.53 20.84 10.90
CA ALA A 162 -8.68 19.49 11.43
C ALA A 162 -8.32 19.42 12.91
N ASP A 163 -9.02 18.56 13.63
CA ASP A 163 -8.60 18.11 14.95
C ASP A 163 -7.56 17.00 14.80
N VAL A 164 -6.40 17.16 15.43
CA VAL A 164 -5.23 16.31 15.24
C VAL A 164 -5.08 15.33 16.39
N ILE A 165 -4.83 14.07 16.07
CA ILE A 165 -4.42 13.02 17.00
C ILE A 165 -3.00 12.59 16.65
N LEU A 166 -2.09 12.69 17.64
CA LEU A 166 -0.71 12.23 17.50
C LEU A 166 -0.62 10.73 17.80
N VAL A 167 -0.11 9.96 16.85
CA VAL A 167 0.12 8.51 16.97
C VAL A 167 1.60 8.26 17.27
N ALA A 168 1.87 7.49 18.32
CA ALA A 168 3.22 7.15 18.76
C ALA A 168 3.39 5.63 18.89
N ASP A 169 4.50 5.10 18.41
CA ASP A 169 4.89 3.69 18.52
C ASP A 169 5.67 3.47 19.82
N ILE A 170 5.17 2.60 20.70
CA ILE A 170 5.86 2.25 21.95
C ILE A 170 6.78 1.04 21.82
N ASP A 171 6.58 0.18 20.81
CA ASP A 171 7.31 -1.07 20.63
C ASP A 171 8.82 -0.84 20.41
N ARG A 172 9.18 0.28 19.77
CA ARG A 172 10.59 0.67 19.52
C ARG A 172 11.27 1.32 20.72
N GLY A 173 10.54 1.60 21.80
CA GLY A 173 11.05 2.32 22.98
C GLY A 173 11.13 3.83 22.78
N GLY A 174 11.32 4.57 23.88
CA GLY A 174 11.49 6.02 23.86
C GLY A 174 10.21 6.83 23.63
N VAL A 175 9.02 6.25 23.82
CA VAL A 175 7.72 6.88 23.51
C VAL A 175 7.52 8.21 24.25
N PHE A 176 7.97 8.36 25.49
CA PHE A 176 7.87 9.63 26.24
C PHE A 176 8.63 10.76 25.53
N ALA A 177 9.85 10.49 25.11
CA ALA A 177 10.69 11.47 24.44
C ALA A 177 10.12 11.82 23.04
N SER A 178 9.65 10.81 22.29
CA SER A 178 9.11 11.05 20.95
C SER A 178 7.80 11.82 20.96
N VAL A 179 6.89 11.52 21.91
CA VAL A 179 5.62 12.26 22.07
C VAL A 179 5.90 13.68 22.54
N TYR A 180 6.64 13.85 23.64
CA TYR A 180 6.96 15.17 24.18
C TYR A 180 7.73 16.02 23.16
N GLY A 181 8.77 15.46 22.54
CA GLY A 181 9.55 16.15 21.53
C GLY A 181 8.71 16.57 20.33
N SER A 182 7.84 15.69 19.82
CA SER A 182 6.98 16.02 18.68
C SER A 182 6.07 17.22 18.97
N ILE A 183 5.43 17.24 20.15
CA ILE A 183 4.53 18.32 20.56
C ILE A 183 5.32 19.63 20.83
N MET A 184 6.46 19.54 21.50
CA MET A 184 7.23 20.73 21.86
C MET A 184 7.93 21.39 20.66
N LEU A 185 8.22 20.64 19.60
CA LEU A 185 8.78 21.16 18.36
C LEU A 185 7.74 21.85 17.45
N MET A 186 6.45 21.64 17.69
CA MET A 186 5.38 22.36 17.00
C MET A 186 5.33 23.83 17.47
N THR A 187 4.84 24.71 16.60
CA THR A 187 4.49 26.09 16.99
C THR A 187 3.30 26.09 17.96
N GLU A 188 3.07 27.21 18.61
CA GLU A 188 1.91 27.35 19.51
C GLU A 188 0.58 27.16 18.76
N GLU A 189 0.49 27.69 17.53
CA GLU A 189 -0.67 27.57 16.66
C GLU A 189 -0.92 26.10 16.25
N GLU A 190 0.13 25.40 15.82
CA GLU A 190 0.06 23.97 15.47
C GLU A 190 -0.39 23.12 16.67
N ARG A 191 0.17 23.38 17.87
CA ARG A 191 -0.19 22.65 19.10
C ARG A 191 -1.67 22.76 19.46
N GLN A 192 -2.30 23.90 19.14
CA GLN A 192 -3.73 24.08 19.39
C GLN A 192 -4.62 23.12 18.62
N HIS A 193 -4.14 22.56 17.51
CA HIS A 193 -4.84 21.54 16.74
C HIS A 193 -4.70 20.14 17.36
N VAL A 194 -3.66 19.86 18.14
CA VAL A 194 -3.43 18.55 18.76
C VAL A 194 -4.41 18.35 19.92
N LYS A 195 -5.40 17.46 19.73
CA LYS A 195 -6.49 17.20 20.67
C LYS A 195 -6.36 15.89 21.41
N GLY A 196 -5.46 15.01 20.98
CA GLY A 196 -5.31 13.70 21.59
C GLY A 196 -4.03 12.99 21.15
N ILE A 197 -3.69 11.96 21.91
CA ILE A 197 -2.55 11.08 21.66
C ILE A 197 -3.07 9.64 21.64
N ILE A 198 -2.61 8.83 20.70
CA ILE A 198 -2.77 7.38 20.69
C ILE A 198 -1.40 6.74 20.81
N ILE A 199 -1.21 5.92 21.83
CA ILE A 199 -0.03 5.07 22.00
C ILE A 199 -0.32 3.75 21.33
N ASN A 200 0.40 3.45 20.25
CA ASN A 200 0.16 2.28 19.41
C ASN A 200 1.24 1.20 19.60
N LYS A 201 0.94 0.00 19.15
CA LYS A 201 1.81 -1.19 19.18
C LYS A 201 2.27 -1.57 20.59
N PHE A 202 1.42 -1.40 21.58
CA PHE A 202 1.71 -1.75 22.95
C PHE A 202 1.85 -3.26 23.12
N ARG A 203 2.90 -3.71 23.83
CA ARG A 203 3.07 -5.12 24.19
C ARG A 203 3.12 -5.25 25.71
N GLY A 204 2.36 -6.19 26.24
CA GLY A 204 2.30 -6.48 27.66
C GLY A 204 0.97 -6.09 28.31
N ASP A 205 0.99 -5.90 29.63
CA ASP A 205 -0.19 -5.54 30.42
C ASP A 205 -0.40 -4.02 30.42
N ILE A 206 -1.50 -3.58 29.82
CA ILE A 206 -1.89 -2.15 29.74
C ILE A 206 -2.04 -1.53 31.14
N GLU A 207 -2.50 -2.31 32.14
CA GLU A 207 -2.68 -1.82 33.50
C GLU A 207 -1.38 -1.27 34.09
N LEU A 208 -0.24 -1.87 33.73
CA LEU A 208 1.08 -1.41 34.19
C LEU A 208 1.53 -0.10 33.52
N PHE A 209 0.88 0.30 32.41
CA PHE A 209 1.23 1.52 31.68
C PHE A 209 0.33 2.72 32.07
N LYS A 210 -0.63 2.55 32.98
CA LYS A 210 -1.52 3.64 33.42
C LYS A 210 -0.77 4.86 33.98
N GLU A 211 0.28 4.62 34.75
CA GLU A 211 1.14 5.70 35.23
C GLU A 211 1.90 6.39 34.08
N GLY A 212 2.33 5.63 33.10
CA GLY A 212 2.95 6.17 31.88
C GLY A 212 2.01 7.08 31.10
N VAL A 213 0.73 6.71 30.97
CA VAL A 213 -0.30 7.56 30.36
C VAL A 213 -0.39 8.89 31.09
N LYS A 214 -0.53 8.86 32.44
CA LYS A 214 -0.59 10.07 33.25
C LYS A 214 0.65 10.97 33.11
N ILE A 215 1.85 10.37 33.06
CA ILE A 215 3.09 11.13 32.85
C ILE A 215 3.07 11.85 31.50
N ILE A 216 2.60 11.17 30.42
CA ILE A 216 2.48 11.79 29.09
C ILE A 216 1.49 12.96 29.14
N GLU A 217 0.32 12.79 29.73
CA GLU A 217 -0.71 13.83 29.86
C GLU A 217 -0.21 15.03 30.67
N ASP A 218 0.47 14.78 31.80
CA ASP A 218 1.04 15.83 32.64
C ASP A 218 2.14 16.63 31.92
N LEU A 219 2.98 15.97 31.11
CA LEU A 219 4.05 16.61 30.36
C LEU A 219 3.55 17.38 29.13
N CYS A 220 2.57 16.83 28.44
CA CYS A 220 2.14 17.34 27.12
C CYS A 220 0.89 18.23 27.22
N HIS A 221 0.14 18.15 28.29
CA HIS A 221 -1.17 18.80 28.48
C HIS A 221 -2.18 18.44 27.39
N VAL A 222 -2.07 17.21 26.86
CA VAL A 222 -2.93 16.63 25.83
C VAL A 222 -3.37 15.23 26.29
N PRO A 223 -4.67 14.90 26.23
CA PRO A 223 -5.16 13.61 26.71
C PRO A 223 -4.65 12.45 25.86
N VAL A 224 -4.37 11.31 26.50
CA VAL A 224 -4.13 10.04 25.82
C VAL A 224 -5.48 9.36 25.60
N LEU A 225 -5.94 9.34 24.35
CA LEU A 225 -7.25 8.79 23.97
C LEU A 225 -7.25 7.27 23.90
N GLY A 226 -6.09 6.63 23.89
CA GLY A 226 -6.01 5.18 23.88
C GLY A 226 -4.59 4.64 23.89
N VAL A 227 -4.47 3.42 24.41
CA VAL A 227 -3.28 2.57 24.30
C VAL A 227 -3.70 1.33 23.53
N VAL A 228 -3.26 1.24 22.28
CA VAL A 228 -3.66 0.19 21.34
C VAL A 228 -2.62 -0.92 21.37
N PRO A 229 -2.98 -2.15 21.80
CA PRO A 229 -2.06 -3.26 21.79
C PRO A 229 -1.61 -3.63 20.38
N TYR A 230 -0.44 -4.23 20.29
CA TYR A 230 0.02 -4.84 19.04
C TYR A 230 -0.88 -6.04 18.70
N PHE A 231 -1.41 -6.07 17.49
CA PHE A 231 -2.21 -7.19 17.00
C PHE A 231 -1.51 -7.88 15.83
N THR A 232 -1.74 -9.16 15.66
CA THR A 232 -1.17 -10.00 14.61
C THR A 232 -2.22 -10.81 13.87
N ASP A 233 -3.49 -10.67 14.27
CA ASP A 233 -4.63 -11.45 13.78
C ASP A 233 -5.63 -10.59 12.98
N ILE A 234 -5.34 -9.32 12.77
CA ILE A 234 -6.08 -8.42 11.89
C ILE A 234 -5.16 -8.05 10.73
N HIS A 235 -5.60 -8.35 9.52
CA HIS A 235 -4.80 -8.17 8.31
C HIS A 235 -5.34 -6.99 7.50
N ILE A 236 -4.56 -5.92 7.46
CA ILE A 236 -4.79 -4.76 6.59
C ILE A 236 -3.61 -4.67 5.66
N GLU A 237 -3.86 -4.48 4.38
CA GLU A 237 -2.80 -4.38 3.38
C GLU A 237 -1.77 -3.33 3.75
N GLU A 238 -0.49 -3.70 3.70
CA GLU A 238 0.63 -2.86 4.09
C GLU A 238 1.02 -1.89 2.97
N GLU A 239 1.50 -0.71 3.34
CA GLU A 239 1.96 0.30 2.39
C GLU A 239 3.41 0.06 1.95
N ASP A 240 4.27 -0.40 2.87
CA ASP A 240 5.70 -0.52 2.68
C ASP A 240 6.19 -1.96 2.50
N SER A 241 7.09 -2.18 1.53
CA SER A 241 7.70 -3.48 1.24
C SER A 241 8.79 -3.90 2.24
N VAL A 242 9.13 -3.07 3.21
CA VAL A 242 10.21 -3.35 4.19
C VAL A 242 9.94 -4.62 5.01
N SER A 243 8.67 -4.91 5.28
CA SER A 243 8.25 -6.12 6.01
C SER A 243 8.42 -7.41 5.20
N LEU A 244 8.45 -7.36 3.87
CA LEU A 244 8.47 -8.54 3.01
C LEU A 244 9.71 -9.41 3.22
N SER A 245 10.87 -8.80 3.47
CA SER A 245 12.12 -9.54 3.73
C SER A 245 12.11 -10.34 5.04
N GLN A 246 11.17 -10.05 5.93
CA GLN A 246 10.97 -10.73 7.21
C GLN A 246 9.84 -11.77 7.15
N LYS A 247 9.00 -11.72 6.12
CA LYS A 247 7.88 -12.66 5.94
C LYS A 247 8.42 -14.04 5.54
N SER A 248 7.99 -15.04 6.27
CA SER A 248 8.27 -16.48 6.11
C SER A 248 9.75 -16.87 6.15
N LYS A 249 10.16 -17.40 7.31
CA LYS A 249 11.45 -18.09 7.49
C LYS A 249 11.41 -19.57 7.04
N VAL A 250 10.24 -20.14 6.95
CA VAL A 250 9.99 -21.51 6.46
C VAL A 250 9.74 -21.43 4.98
N LYS A 251 10.52 -22.13 4.18
CA LYS A 251 10.50 -22.03 2.72
C LYS A 251 9.66 -23.10 2.02
N SER A 252 9.26 -24.13 2.75
CA SER A 252 8.48 -25.26 2.18
C SER A 252 7.64 -25.92 3.25
N LEU A 253 6.38 -26.22 2.88
CA LEU A 253 5.44 -27.00 3.69
C LEU A 253 4.77 -28.08 2.82
N ASN A 254 4.95 -29.34 3.21
CA ASN A 254 4.43 -30.48 2.45
C ASN A 254 2.89 -30.56 2.37
N SER A 255 2.19 -29.92 3.31
CA SER A 255 0.72 -29.91 3.39
C SER A 255 0.07 -28.71 2.69
N LYS A 256 0.86 -27.89 1.99
CA LYS A 256 0.39 -26.70 1.30
C LYS A 256 1.07 -26.58 -0.06
N VAL A 257 0.49 -25.78 -0.96
CA VAL A 257 1.14 -25.38 -2.21
C VAL A 257 2.16 -24.31 -1.90
N ASN A 258 3.44 -24.57 -2.19
CA ASN A 258 4.52 -23.64 -1.94
C ASN A 258 4.64 -22.65 -3.10
N VAL A 259 4.44 -21.37 -2.81
CA VAL A 259 4.48 -20.29 -3.78
C VAL A 259 5.64 -19.35 -3.45
N ALA A 260 6.60 -19.24 -4.36
CA ALA A 260 7.73 -18.32 -4.24
C ALA A 260 7.46 -17.02 -5.00
N VAL A 261 7.46 -15.89 -4.32
CA VAL A 261 7.49 -14.56 -4.95
C VAL A 261 8.94 -14.09 -5.02
N VAL A 262 9.40 -13.78 -6.23
CA VAL A 262 10.76 -13.28 -6.45
C VAL A 262 10.87 -11.84 -5.94
N LEU A 263 11.76 -11.61 -4.98
CA LEU A 263 12.04 -10.27 -4.47
C LEU A 263 12.86 -9.47 -5.50
N LEU A 264 12.20 -8.53 -6.16
CA LEU A 264 12.83 -7.55 -7.04
C LEU A 264 13.28 -6.32 -6.25
N ARG A 265 14.28 -5.59 -6.77
CA ARG A 265 14.78 -4.35 -6.14
C ARG A 265 13.77 -3.21 -6.22
N HIS A 266 13.05 -3.14 -7.34
CA HIS A 266 12.03 -2.12 -7.62
C HIS A 266 10.62 -2.74 -7.66
N MET A 267 10.39 -3.75 -6.82
CA MET A 267 9.11 -4.43 -6.72
C MET A 267 7.98 -3.43 -6.48
N SER A 268 6.91 -3.54 -7.26
CA SER A 268 5.72 -2.70 -7.14
C SER A 268 4.47 -3.57 -6.98
N ASN A 269 3.43 -2.99 -6.38
CA ASN A 269 2.13 -3.63 -6.16
C ASN A 269 2.24 -5.01 -5.47
N PHE A 270 3.08 -5.11 -4.45
CA PHE A 270 3.28 -6.36 -3.72
C PHE A 270 2.02 -6.83 -2.97
N THR A 271 1.05 -5.96 -2.78
CA THR A 271 -0.27 -6.31 -2.23
C THR A 271 -1.06 -7.28 -3.12
N ASP A 272 -0.68 -7.47 -4.39
CA ASP A 272 -1.24 -8.51 -5.25
C ASP A 272 -1.13 -9.92 -4.62
N PHE A 273 -0.22 -10.14 -3.68
CA PHE A 273 0.06 -11.44 -3.08
C PHE A 273 -0.56 -11.65 -1.70
N ASP A 274 -1.16 -10.62 -1.11
CA ASP A 274 -1.75 -10.69 0.23
C ASP A 274 -2.86 -11.74 0.31
N VAL A 275 -3.62 -11.90 -0.76
CA VAL A 275 -4.65 -12.97 -0.87
C VAL A 275 -4.04 -14.36 -0.69
N LEU A 276 -2.88 -14.63 -1.28
CA LEU A 276 -2.19 -15.92 -1.17
C LEU A 276 -1.60 -16.14 0.23
N GLU A 277 -1.22 -15.07 0.94
CA GLU A 277 -0.78 -15.16 2.35
C GLU A 277 -1.91 -15.59 3.27
N GLN A 278 -3.15 -15.22 2.94
CA GLN A 278 -4.33 -15.50 3.75
C GLN A 278 -5.03 -16.81 3.35
N ASP A 279 -4.75 -17.37 2.17
CA ASP A 279 -5.33 -18.64 1.72
C ASP A 279 -4.69 -19.82 2.46
N ALA A 280 -5.49 -20.55 3.23
CA ALA A 280 -5.02 -21.67 4.03
C ALA A 280 -4.35 -22.79 3.22
N ARG A 281 -4.65 -22.88 1.91
CA ARG A 281 -4.10 -23.85 0.95
C ARG A 281 -2.67 -23.52 0.52
N VAL A 282 -2.24 -22.24 0.69
CA VAL A 282 -0.98 -21.72 0.16
C VAL A 282 0.02 -21.51 1.29
N HIS A 283 1.28 -21.79 1.01
CA HIS A 283 2.43 -21.32 1.76
C HIS A 283 3.23 -20.38 0.89
N LEU A 284 3.04 -19.08 1.12
CA LEU A 284 3.74 -18.02 0.40
C LEU A 284 5.07 -17.66 1.09
N PHE A 285 6.13 -17.53 0.31
CA PHE A 285 7.40 -16.98 0.78
C PHE A 285 8.04 -16.09 -0.28
N TYR A 286 8.82 -15.12 0.19
CA TYR A 286 9.54 -14.18 -0.67
C TYR A 286 11.02 -14.55 -0.68
N THR A 287 11.65 -14.54 -1.87
CA THR A 287 13.06 -14.90 -2.01
C THR A 287 13.80 -14.13 -3.09
N ASN A 288 15.06 -13.81 -2.82
CA ASN A 288 16.05 -13.36 -3.79
C ASN A 288 17.21 -14.37 -3.94
N ASN A 289 17.09 -15.58 -3.35
CA ASN A 289 18.07 -16.64 -3.42
C ASN A 289 17.64 -17.69 -4.48
N PRO A 290 18.42 -17.90 -5.56
CA PRO A 290 18.08 -18.88 -6.60
C PRO A 290 17.84 -20.31 -6.11
N ALA A 291 18.51 -20.72 -5.02
CA ALA A 291 18.34 -22.06 -4.47
C ALA A 291 16.95 -22.33 -3.90
N ASP A 292 16.23 -21.28 -3.47
CA ASP A 292 14.90 -21.42 -2.88
C ASP A 292 13.82 -21.71 -3.93
N ILE A 293 14.10 -21.44 -5.21
CA ILE A 293 13.16 -21.70 -6.33
C ILE A 293 12.88 -23.20 -6.49
N ASP A 294 13.83 -24.06 -6.10
CA ASP A 294 13.65 -25.51 -6.15
C ASP A 294 12.58 -26.03 -5.14
N GLU A 295 12.22 -25.24 -4.14
CA GLU A 295 11.21 -25.56 -3.11
C GLU A 295 9.79 -25.16 -3.53
N ALA A 296 9.63 -24.43 -4.63
CA ALA A 296 8.34 -23.87 -5.06
C ALA A 296 7.64 -24.76 -6.11
N GLU A 297 6.34 -24.91 -5.95
CA GLU A 297 5.44 -25.44 -7.00
C GLU A 297 4.99 -24.33 -7.97
N ILE A 298 4.89 -23.09 -7.47
CA ILE A 298 4.54 -21.92 -8.27
C ILE A 298 5.58 -20.83 -7.99
N VAL A 299 6.12 -20.24 -9.03
CA VAL A 299 7.01 -19.08 -8.95
C VAL A 299 6.32 -17.87 -9.52
N ILE A 300 6.30 -16.76 -8.77
CA ILE A 300 5.69 -15.50 -9.20
C ILE A 300 6.77 -14.46 -9.43
N LEU A 301 6.78 -13.90 -10.64
CA LEU A 301 7.51 -12.69 -10.99
C LEU A 301 6.57 -11.49 -10.82
N PRO A 302 6.80 -10.63 -9.81
CA PRO A 302 5.91 -9.51 -9.51
C PRO A 302 6.07 -8.34 -10.46
N GLY A 303 5.23 -7.32 -10.27
CA GLY A 303 5.39 -6.01 -10.90
C GLY A 303 6.72 -5.34 -10.52
N SER A 304 7.26 -4.56 -11.44
CA SER A 304 8.47 -3.78 -11.25
C SER A 304 8.28 -2.35 -11.75
N LYS A 305 8.88 -1.38 -11.03
CA LYS A 305 8.97 0.01 -11.48
C LYS A 305 10.15 0.23 -12.45
N SER A 306 11.10 -0.69 -12.50
CA SER A 306 12.26 -0.66 -13.39
C SER A 306 12.52 -2.07 -13.93
N THR A 307 11.74 -2.44 -14.93
CA THR A 307 11.68 -3.82 -15.48
C THR A 307 13.03 -4.29 -15.99
N ILE A 308 13.71 -3.44 -16.76
CA ILE A 308 15.00 -3.80 -17.40
C ILE A 308 16.10 -3.95 -16.35
N ASP A 309 16.19 -3.05 -15.37
CA ASP A 309 17.21 -3.13 -14.32
C ASP A 309 16.99 -4.36 -13.43
N ASP A 310 15.75 -4.63 -13.04
CA ASP A 310 15.44 -5.82 -12.26
C ASP A 310 15.73 -7.11 -13.05
N LEU A 311 15.39 -7.18 -14.35
CA LEU A 311 15.73 -8.31 -15.21
C LEU A 311 17.24 -8.51 -15.34
N TYR A 312 18.01 -7.42 -15.48
CA TYR A 312 19.48 -7.45 -15.47
C TYR A 312 20.03 -8.06 -14.18
N HIS A 313 19.44 -7.65 -13.02
CA HIS A 313 19.84 -8.20 -11.72
C HIS A 313 19.48 -9.68 -11.56
N LEU A 314 18.31 -10.11 -12.01
CA LEU A 314 17.90 -11.53 -12.00
C LEU A 314 18.86 -12.41 -12.81
N ARG A 315 19.37 -11.88 -13.93
CA ARG A 315 20.39 -12.59 -14.73
C ARG A 315 21.73 -12.68 -14.02
N ARG A 316 22.15 -11.62 -13.35
CA ARG A 316 23.47 -11.56 -12.67
C ARG A 316 23.54 -12.40 -11.41
N ASN A 317 22.45 -12.53 -10.67
CA ASN A 317 22.43 -13.30 -9.42
C ASN A 317 22.06 -14.79 -9.60
N GLY A 318 21.77 -15.21 -10.86
CA GLY A 318 21.40 -16.59 -11.18
C GLY A 318 19.91 -16.92 -11.01
N MET A 319 19.09 -15.97 -10.58
CA MET A 319 17.65 -16.18 -10.38
C MET A 319 16.95 -16.47 -11.72
N ALA A 320 17.31 -15.77 -12.79
CA ALA A 320 16.75 -16.00 -14.12
C ALA A 320 16.96 -17.46 -14.58
N GLU A 321 18.15 -18.00 -14.38
CA GLU A 321 18.46 -19.40 -14.70
C GLU A 321 17.66 -20.38 -13.82
N ALA A 322 17.54 -20.10 -12.53
CA ALA A 322 16.79 -20.93 -11.59
C ALA A 322 15.31 -21.01 -11.99
N ILE A 323 14.69 -19.89 -12.36
CA ILE A 323 13.29 -19.82 -12.83
C ILE A 323 13.10 -20.62 -14.11
N VAL A 324 13.95 -20.41 -15.13
CA VAL A 324 13.87 -21.15 -16.41
C VAL A 324 14.07 -22.66 -16.19
N LYS A 325 14.97 -23.04 -15.28
CA LYS A 325 15.19 -24.45 -14.91
C LYS A 325 13.97 -25.04 -14.19
N ALA A 326 13.36 -24.30 -13.27
CA ALA A 326 12.14 -24.72 -12.57
C ALA A 326 10.98 -24.92 -13.56
N HIS A 327 10.75 -23.98 -14.47
CA HIS A 327 9.75 -24.11 -15.53
C HIS A 327 9.95 -25.41 -16.35
N ARG A 328 11.18 -25.70 -16.78
CA ARG A 328 11.48 -26.95 -17.52
C ARG A 328 11.20 -28.23 -16.75
N ARG A 329 11.10 -28.16 -15.42
CA ARG A 329 10.69 -29.28 -14.55
C ARG A 329 9.17 -29.37 -14.33
N GLY A 330 8.40 -28.41 -14.90
CA GLY A 330 6.94 -28.34 -14.77
C GLY A 330 6.45 -27.40 -13.67
N THR A 331 7.33 -26.61 -13.03
CA THR A 331 6.93 -25.56 -12.09
C THR A 331 6.13 -24.49 -12.82
N THR A 332 4.97 -24.10 -12.28
CA THR A 332 4.17 -22.99 -12.84
C THR A 332 4.87 -21.68 -12.61
N VAL A 333 4.97 -20.85 -13.65
CA VAL A 333 5.53 -19.48 -13.54
C VAL A 333 4.45 -18.47 -13.90
N LEU A 334 4.12 -17.58 -12.95
CA LEU A 334 3.18 -16.47 -13.11
C LEU A 334 3.95 -15.16 -13.18
N GLY A 335 3.74 -14.37 -14.23
CA GLY A 335 4.26 -13.00 -14.33
C GLY A 335 3.15 -11.97 -14.29
N ILE A 336 3.28 -10.96 -13.43
CA ILE A 336 2.34 -9.85 -13.33
C ILE A 336 3.05 -8.56 -13.73
N CYS A 337 2.48 -7.79 -14.65
CA CYS A 337 2.96 -6.48 -15.09
C CYS A 337 4.45 -6.53 -15.54
N GLY A 338 5.38 -5.92 -14.82
CA GLY A 338 6.82 -6.01 -15.13
C GLY A 338 7.33 -7.45 -15.16
N GLY A 339 6.85 -8.31 -14.27
CA GLY A 339 7.17 -9.73 -14.26
C GLY A 339 6.71 -10.44 -15.52
N TYR A 340 5.54 -10.10 -16.05
CA TYR A 340 5.04 -10.60 -17.33
C TYR A 340 5.96 -10.16 -18.48
N GLN A 341 6.35 -8.89 -18.51
CA GLN A 341 7.30 -8.35 -19.49
C GLN A 341 8.64 -9.10 -19.47
N MET A 342 9.17 -9.41 -18.28
CA MET A 342 10.41 -10.17 -18.10
C MET A 342 10.32 -11.59 -18.66
N MET A 343 9.13 -12.22 -18.67
CA MET A 343 8.93 -13.58 -19.20
C MET A 343 9.02 -13.65 -20.70
N GLY A 344 8.92 -12.54 -21.43
CA GLY A 344 8.97 -12.47 -22.88
C GLY A 344 10.33 -12.81 -23.50
N GLN A 345 10.45 -12.61 -24.81
CA GLN A 345 11.68 -12.79 -25.59
C GLN A 345 12.63 -11.60 -25.43
N SER A 346 12.10 -10.38 -25.40
CA SER A 346 12.86 -9.14 -25.17
C SER A 346 12.02 -8.07 -24.49
N VAL A 347 12.71 -7.18 -23.77
CA VAL A 347 12.17 -5.90 -23.28
C VAL A 347 13.03 -4.78 -23.85
N GLU A 348 12.40 -3.87 -24.59
CA GLU A 348 13.05 -2.76 -25.27
C GLU A 348 12.60 -1.42 -24.67
N ASP A 349 13.54 -0.50 -24.44
CA ASP A 349 13.31 0.87 -23.98
C ASP A 349 14.04 1.86 -24.89
N PRO A 350 13.54 2.08 -26.11
CA PRO A 350 14.21 2.91 -27.10
C PRO A 350 14.32 4.37 -26.68
N ASP A 351 13.46 4.83 -25.80
CA ASP A 351 13.44 6.23 -25.31
C ASP A 351 14.17 6.42 -23.96
N GLY A 352 14.71 5.35 -23.34
CA GLY A 352 15.42 5.42 -22.05
C GLY A 352 14.53 5.87 -20.90
N ILE A 353 13.30 5.39 -20.85
CA ILE A 353 12.28 5.80 -19.87
C ILE A 353 12.61 5.22 -18.48
N GLU A 354 13.10 3.97 -18.45
CA GLU A 354 13.46 3.26 -17.22
C GLU A 354 14.95 3.38 -16.87
N GLY A 355 15.81 3.81 -17.82
CA GLY A 355 17.24 3.96 -17.59
C GLY A 355 18.11 3.88 -18.83
N ASP A 356 19.40 3.58 -18.65
CA ASP A 356 20.38 3.60 -19.73
C ASP A 356 20.41 2.33 -20.59
N ILE A 357 19.81 1.23 -20.14
CA ILE A 357 19.76 -0.04 -20.87
C ILE A 357 18.54 -0.03 -21.79
N THR A 358 18.79 0.07 -23.09
CA THR A 358 17.72 0.22 -24.09
C THR A 358 17.14 -1.09 -24.61
N ASN A 359 17.79 -2.23 -24.32
CA ASN A 359 17.31 -3.56 -24.74
C ASN A 359 17.87 -4.63 -23.81
N MET A 360 17.01 -5.58 -23.41
CA MET A 360 17.40 -6.73 -22.61
C MET A 360 16.67 -7.98 -23.09
N PRO A 361 17.37 -9.11 -23.34
CA PRO A 361 16.69 -10.39 -23.58
C PRO A 361 15.84 -10.77 -22.38
N GLY A 362 14.58 -11.15 -22.61
CA GLY A 362 13.68 -11.69 -21.61
C GLY A 362 14.08 -13.10 -21.14
N LEU A 363 13.25 -13.73 -20.33
CA LEU A 363 13.48 -15.12 -19.87
C LEU A 363 13.17 -16.16 -20.96
N GLY A 364 12.47 -15.76 -22.04
CA GLY A 364 12.09 -16.63 -23.13
C GLY A 364 11.03 -17.68 -22.78
N LEU A 365 10.21 -17.40 -21.78
CA LEU A 365 9.13 -18.26 -21.29
C LEU A 365 7.83 -18.06 -22.07
N LEU A 366 7.60 -16.85 -22.57
CA LEU A 366 6.42 -16.47 -23.34
C LEU A 366 6.83 -15.92 -24.71
N PRO A 367 6.02 -16.11 -25.77
CA PRO A 367 6.34 -15.67 -27.13
C PRO A 367 5.93 -14.21 -27.37
N ILE A 368 6.38 -13.29 -26.50
CA ILE A 368 6.08 -11.85 -26.61
C ILE A 368 7.35 -11.02 -26.62
N HIS A 369 7.28 -9.87 -27.28
CA HIS A 369 8.24 -8.79 -27.19
C HIS A 369 7.56 -7.58 -26.58
N THR A 370 8.23 -6.92 -25.63
CA THR A 370 7.70 -5.74 -24.95
C THR A 370 8.51 -4.51 -25.29
N THR A 371 7.85 -3.41 -25.64
CA THR A 371 8.46 -2.09 -25.80
C THR A 371 7.96 -1.16 -24.72
N ILE A 372 8.86 -0.60 -23.89
CA ILE A 372 8.54 0.42 -22.91
C ILE A 372 8.20 1.72 -23.64
N THR A 373 7.09 2.36 -23.28
CA THR A 373 6.58 3.55 -23.94
C THR A 373 6.35 4.69 -22.96
N LYS A 374 6.33 5.94 -23.46
CA LYS A 374 6.01 7.12 -22.64
C LYS A 374 4.57 7.12 -22.14
N GLU A 375 3.69 6.51 -22.90
CA GLU A 375 2.29 6.38 -22.53
C GLU A 375 2.13 5.35 -21.42
N LYS A 376 1.38 5.74 -20.39
CA LYS A 376 1.06 4.89 -19.25
C LYS A 376 -0.39 4.44 -19.35
N THR A 377 -0.61 3.13 -19.29
CA THR A 377 -1.95 2.56 -19.14
C THR A 377 -2.33 2.58 -17.68
N THR A 378 -3.49 3.15 -17.36
CA THR A 378 -4.10 3.08 -16.02
C THR A 378 -5.60 2.89 -16.22
N ARG A 379 -6.16 1.77 -15.81
CA ARG A 379 -7.58 1.47 -15.98
C ARG A 379 -8.05 0.35 -15.05
N GLN A 380 -9.33 0.38 -14.70
CA GLN A 380 -10.03 -0.79 -14.17
C GLN A 380 -10.35 -1.74 -15.30
N VAL A 381 -10.25 -3.04 -15.07
CA VAL A 381 -10.59 -4.08 -16.03
C VAL A 381 -11.58 -5.06 -15.46
N THR A 382 -12.50 -5.48 -16.30
CA THR A 382 -13.39 -6.61 -16.04
C THR A 382 -13.15 -7.65 -17.12
N PHE A 383 -12.94 -8.88 -16.72
CA PHE A 383 -12.68 -9.99 -17.64
C PHE A 383 -13.47 -11.23 -17.22
N GLU A 384 -13.55 -12.20 -18.11
CA GLU A 384 -14.17 -13.48 -17.82
C GLU A 384 -13.07 -14.55 -17.67
N PHE A 385 -13.13 -15.33 -16.60
CA PHE A 385 -12.23 -16.44 -16.37
C PHE A 385 -13.03 -17.68 -15.92
N ASN A 386 -12.89 -18.78 -16.65
CA ASN A 386 -13.64 -20.03 -16.43
C ASN A 386 -15.18 -19.81 -16.31
N GLY A 387 -15.74 -18.91 -17.14
CA GLY A 387 -17.18 -18.60 -17.14
C GLY A 387 -17.64 -17.72 -15.96
N GLN A 388 -16.72 -17.17 -15.20
CA GLN A 388 -17.02 -16.27 -14.09
C GLN A 388 -16.47 -14.86 -14.36
N LYS A 389 -17.23 -13.85 -13.93
CA LYS A 389 -16.83 -12.46 -14.05
C LYS A 389 -15.79 -12.13 -12.98
N CYS A 390 -14.64 -11.65 -13.42
CA CYS A 390 -13.49 -11.25 -12.62
C CYS A 390 -13.21 -9.76 -12.80
N GLN A 391 -12.49 -9.18 -11.84
CA GLN A 391 -12.10 -7.78 -11.83
C GLN A 391 -10.63 -7.62 -11.49
N GLY A 392 -10.04 -6.53 -11.95
CA GLY A 392 -8.68 -6.15 -11.63
C GLY A 392 -8.40 -4.76 -12.19
N TYR A 393 -7.15 -4.40 -12.26
CA TYR A 393 -6.74 -3.12 -12.81
C TYR A 393 -5.38 -3.23 -13.50
N GLU A 394 -5.10 -2.35 -14.43
CA GLU A 394 -3.81 -2.25 -15.08
C GLU A 394 -3.16 -0.91 -14.78
N ILE A 395 -1.89 -0.96 -14.41
CA ILE A 395 -1.02 0.21 -14.25
C ILE A 395 0.37 -0.18 -14.78
N HIS A 396 0.68 0.15 -16.03
CA HIS A 396 1.96 -0.20 -16.62
C HIS A 396 2.42 0.82 -17.66
N GLN A 397 3.72 0.84 -17.90
CA GLN A 397 4.36 1.42 -19.07
C GLN A 397 4.87 0.26 -19.92
N GLY A 398 4.72 0.40 -21.23
CA GLY A 398 5.11 -0.67 -22.16
C GLY A 398 3.91 -1.41 -22.75
N VAL A 399 4.14 -1.87 -23.97
CA VAL A 399 3.18 -2.60 -24.80
C VAL A 399 3.84 -3.89 -25.25
N SER A 400 3.17 -5.02 -25.04
CA SER A 400 3.56 -6.32 -25.59
C SER A 400 2.79 -6.61 -26.87
N ASP A 401 3.40 -7.36 -27.78
CA ASP A 401 2.88 -7.68 -29.10
C ASP A 401 1.81 -8.80 -29.06
N THR A 402 0.84 -8.67 -28.18
CA THR A 402 -0.31 -9.58 -28.02
C THR A 402 -1.55 -8.82 -27.58
N ASP A 403 -2.72 -9.29 -28.01
CA ASP A 403 -4.02 -8.79 -27.60
C ASP A 403 -4.63 -9.59 -26.42
N GLU A 404 -3.94 -10.64 -25.94
CA GLU A 404 -4.45 -11.48 -24.86
C GLU A 404 -4.25 -10.81 -23.49
N ALA A 405 -5.34 -10.60 -22.75
CA ALA A 405 -5.30 -10.04 -21.39
C ALA A 405 -4.58 -10.99 -20.41
N ILE A 406 -4.68 -12.29 -20.62
CA ILE A 406 -4.01 -13.34 -19.88
C ILE A 406 -3.41 -14.31 -20.89
N LEU A 407 -2.11 -14.26 -21.08
CA LEU A 407 -1.39 -15.15 -21.99
C LEU A 407 -0.97 -16.41 -21.23
N MET A 408 -1.36 -17.58 -21.76
CA MET A 408 -1.01 -18.88 -21.18
C MET A 408 -0.28 -19.72 -22.20
N ALA A 409 0.90 -20.24 -21.84
CA ALA A 409 1.68 -21.14 -22.66
C ALA A 409 2.44 -22.12 -21.75
N ASP A 410 2.28 -23.43 -22.01
CA ASP A 410 2.83 -24.50 -21.16
C ASP A 410 2.45 -24.28 -19.69
N HIS A 411 3.41 -24.17 -18.79
CA HIS A 411 3.22 -23.86 -17.36
C HIS A 411 3.47 -22.36 -17.05
N CYS A 412 3.39 -21.48 -18.07
CA CYS A 412 3.58 -20.05 -17.92
C CYS A 412 2.27 -19.29 -18.05
N ILE A 413 2.07 -18.31 -17.20
CA ILE A 413 0.93 -17.40 -17.21
C ILE A 413 1.46 -15.98 -17.10
N GLY A 414 1.08 -15.09 -18.00
CA GLY A 414 1.49 -13.70 -17.99
C GLY A 414 0.30 -12.76 -18.16
N THR A 415 0.27 -11.66 -17.43
CA THR A 415 -0.80 -10.67 -17.51
C THR A 415 -0.33 -9.28 -17.02
N TYR A 416 -0.97 -8.24 -17.53
CA TYR A 416 -0.85 -6.89 -16.97
C TYR A 416 -1.81 -6.62 -15.81
N ILE A 417 -2.75 -7.53 -15.55
CA ILE A 417 -3.83 -7.32 -14.58
C ILE A 417 -3.31 -7.51 -13.16
N HIS A 418 -3.22 -6.43 -12.40
CA HIS A 418 -3.10 -6.43 -10.94
C HIS A 418 -4.43 -6.80 -10.30
N GLY A 419 -4.38 -7.40 -9.08
CA GLY A 419 -5.57 -7.91 -8.41
C GLY A 419 -6.19 -9.14 -9.11
N ILE A 420 -5.49 -9.76 -10.07
CA ILE A 420 -5.96 -11.00 -10.70
C ILE A 420 -6.12 -12.11 -9.68
N LEU A 421 -5.23 -12.16 -8.69
CA LEU A 421 -5.26 -13.14 -7.60
C LEU A 421 -6.39 -12.89 -6.59
N ASP A 422 -6.97 -11.70 -6.53
CA ASP A 422 -8.14 -11.41 -5.69
C ASP A 422 -9.40 -12.18 -6.14
N ASN A 423 -9.34 -12.79 -7.34
CA ASN A 423 -10.43 -13.53 -7.92
C ASN A 423 -10.28 -15.04 -7.66
N ALA A 424 -11.13 -15.58 -6.81
CA ALA A 424 -11.12 -17.00 -6.46
C ALA A 424 -11.06 -17.96 -7.66
N PRO A 425 -11.78 -17.74 -8.80
CA PRO A 425 -11.68 -18.61 -9.97
C PRO A 425 -10.26 -18.72 -10.56
N PHE A 426 -9.46 -17.67 -10.45
CA PHE A 426 -8.09 -17.69 -10.94
C PHE A 426 -7.15 -18.40 -9.96
N VAL A 427 -7.28 -18.17 -8.65
CA VAL A 427 -6.50 -18.87 -7.62
C VAL A 427 -6.83 -20.38 -7.64
N ASP A 428 -8.11 -20.74 -7.73
CA ASP A 428 -8.52 -22.14 -7.81
C ASP A 428 -7.96 -22.83 -9.06
N TYR A 429 -7.88 -22.10 -10.19
CA TYR A 429 -7.22 -22.61 -11.40
C TYR A 429 -5.72 -22.87 -11.17
N LEU A 430 -5.01 -21.93 -10.51
CA LEU A 430 -3.59 -22.07 -10.19
C LEU A 430 -3.32 -23.25 -9.25
N LEU A 431 -4.22 -23.51 -8.29
CA LEU A 431 -4.07 -24.56 -7.28
C LEU A 431 -4.57 -25.93 -7.77
N ARG A 432 -5.36 -25.98 -8.86
CA ARG A 432 -5.95 -27.21 -9.39
C ARG A 432 -4.95 -28.34 -9.67
N PRO A 433 -3.74 -28.11 -10.19
CA PRO A 433 -2.74 -29.18 -10.39
C PRO A 433 -2.29 -29.86 -9.08
N TYR A 434 -2.56 -29.25 -7.92
CA TYR A 434 -2.10 -29.68 -6.59
C TYR A 434 -3.24 -30.22 -5.71
N ALA A 435 -4.30 -30.77 -6.34
CA ALA A 435 -5.46 -31.33 -5.62
C ALA A 435 -5.12 -32.53 -4.72
N ASP A 436 -3.97 -33.13 -4.90
CA ASP A 436 -3.43 -34.17 -4.01
C ASP A 436 -2.86 -33.62 -2.69
N LYS A 437 -2.54 -32.33 -2.63
CA LYS A 437 -1.99 -31.63 -1.45
C LYS A 437 -3.02 -30.82 -0.70
N VAL A 438 -3.96 -30.21 -1.40
CA VAL A 438 -4.88 -29.21 -0.85
C VAL A 438 -6.31 -29.45 -1.35
N ASN A 439 -7.29 -29.04 -0.54
CA ASN A 439 -8.69 -29.09 -0.97
C ASN A 439 -8.95 -27.95 -2.00
N THR A 440 -9.09 -28.32 -3.27
CA THR A 440 -9.34 -27.36 -4.36
C THR A 440 -10.83 -27.09 -4.59
N GLU A 441 -11.74 -27.73 -3.83
CA GLU A 441 -13.18 -27.46 -3.86
C GLU A 441 -13.59 -26.31 -2.93
N GLU A 442 -12.72 -25.94 -2.00
CA GLU A 442 -12.91 -24.81 -1.09
C GLU A 442 -12.28 -23.54 -1.68
N SER A 443 -13.10 -22.62 -2.15
CA SER A 443 -12.65 -21.30 -2.65
C SER A 443 -12.48 -20.32 -1.50
N PHE A 444 -11.45 -19.47 -1.59
CA PHE A 444 -11.22 -18.39 -0.64
C PHE A 444 -11.78 -17.06 -1.19
N ASP A 445 -12.80 -16.52 -0.52
CA ASP A 445 -13.38 -15.21 -0.85
C ASP A 445 -12.59 -14.10 -0.16
N TYR A 446 -11.61 -13.54 -0.91
CA TYR A 446 -10.73 -12.50 -0.39
C TYR A 446 -11.48 -11.18 -0.14
N GLN A 447 -12.52 -10.86 -0.92
CA GLN A 447 -13.29 -9.63 -0.69
C GLN A 447 -14.08 -9.72 0.63
N ALA A 448 -14.76 -10.83 0.88
CA ALA A 448 -15.44 -11.07 2.15
C ALA A 448 -14.45 -11.08 3.33
N PHE A 449 -13.25 -11.65 3.13
CA PHE A 449 -12.19 -11.61 4.14
C PHE A 449 -11.76 -10.17 4.46
N LYS A 450 -11.49 -9.31 3.46
CA LYS A 450 -11.12 -7.89 3.68
C LYS A 450 -12.19 -7.15 4.47
N GLU A 451 -13.46 -7.28 4.08
CA GLU A 451 -14.58 -6.65 4.80
C GLU A 451 -14.60 -7.05 6.27
N GLN A 452 -14.41 -8.34 6.55
CA GLN A 452 -14.32 -8.83 7.94
C GLN A 452 -13.11 -8.22 8.69
N GLN A 453 -11.96 -8.04 8.02
CA GLN A 453 -10.79 -7.45 8.65
C GLN A 453 -11.03 -5.97 9.00
N TYR A 454 -11.70 -5.20 8.14
CA TYR A 454 -12.07 -3.82 8.45
C TYR A 454 -13.01 -3.74 9.65
N ASP A 455 -14.02 -4.62 9.73
CA ASP A 455 -14.92 -4.68 10.88
C ASP A 455 -14.17 -5.06 12.17
N ARG A 456 -13.30 -6.06 12.12
CA ARG A 456 -12.45 -6.45 13.25
C ARG A 456 -11.54 -5.32 13.71
N LEU A 457 -10.96 -4.55 12.79
CA LEU A 457 -10.14 -3.39 13.12
C LEU A 457 -10.95 -2.29 13.81
N ALA A 458 -12.15 -2.00 13.31
CA ALA A 458 -13.06 -1.04 13.93
C ALA A 458 -13.42 -1.45 15.37
N ASP A 459 -13.80 -2.72 15.57
CA ASP A 459 -14.12 -3.28 16.90
C ASP A 459 -12.91 -3.24 17.84
N TYR A 460 -11.72 -3.50 17.30
CA TYR A 460 -10.47 -3.45 18.06
C TYR A 460 -10.18 -2.03 18.53
N LEU A 461 -10.27 -1.04 17.66
CA LEU A 461 -10.06 0.37 18.01
C LEU A 461 -11.13 0.86 19.02
N ARG A 462 -12.41 0.46 18.86
CA ARG A 462 -13.48 0.79 19.84
C ARG A 462 -13.18 0.27 21.23
N ARG A 463 -12.45 -0.82 21.36
CA ARG A 463 -12.07 -1.40 22.66
C ARG A 463 -10.96 -0.63 23.37
N TYR A 464 -10.01 -0.07 22.60
CA TYR A 464 -8.77 0.48 23.15
C TYR A 464 -8.63 2.00 22.99
N VAL A 465 -9.54 2.65 22.27
CA VAL A 465 -9.58 4.11 22.08
C VAL A 465 -10.91 4.65 22.61
N ASP A 466 -10.87 5.77 23.33
CA ASP A 466 -12.07 6.49 23.79
C ASP A 466 -12.78 7.17 22.61
N ILE A 467 -13.54 6.36 21.85
CA ILE A 467 -14.29 6.84 20.68
C ILE A 467 -15.29 7.96 21.06
N PRO A 468 -16.03 7.91 22.19
CA PRO A 468 -16.84 9.04 22.65
C PRO A 468 -16.04 10.33 22.82
N ALA A 469 -14.81 10.28 23.35
CA ALA A 469 -13.94 11.45 23.45
C ALA A 469 -13.57 12.00 22.06
N VAL A 470 -13.25 11.13 21.09
CA VAL A 470 -13.00 11.55 19.72
C VAL A 470 -14.22 12.27 19.14
N TYR A 471 -15.43 11.74 19.30
CA TYR A 471 -16.64 12.43 18.83
C TYR A 471 -16.85 13.80 19.50
N ARG A 472 -16.57 13.94 20.81
CA ARG A 472 -16.62 15.25 21.48
C ARG A 472 -15.61 16.24 20.89
N ILE A 473 -14.41 15.80 20.58
CA ILE A 473 -13.38 16.60 19.90
C ILE A 473 -13.89 17.09 18.56
N LEU A 474 -14.50 16.22 17.76
CA LEU A 474 -14.99 16.54 16.41
C LEU A 474 -16.29 17.37 16.39
N GLY A 475 -16.73 17.85 17.56
CA GLY A 475 -17.91 18.73 17.66
C GLY A 475 -19.25 18.00 17.81
N ASN A 476 -19.24 16.67 17.98
CA ASN A 476 -20.45 15.94 18.32
C ASN A 476 -20.73 16.13 19.83
N LYS A 477 -21.76 16.90 20.14
CA LYS A 477 -22.26 16.97 21.51
C LYS A 477 -23.04 15.68 21.81
N VAL A 478 -22.32 14.66 22.27
CA VAL A 478 -22.90 13.42 22.78
C VAL A 478 -23.58 13.69 24.14
#